data_79655fea32f45733a4e1cb34cba8d282
#
_entry.id   79655fea32f45733a4e1cb34cba8d282
#
_cell.length_a   1.000
_cell.length_b   1.000
_cell.length_c   1.000
_cell.angle_alpha   90.00
_cell.angle_beta   90.00
_cell.angle_gamma   90.00
#
_symmetry.space_group_name_H-M   'P 1'
#
loop_
_entity.id
_entity.type
_entity.pdbx_description
1 polymer ?
#
loop_
_entity_poly.entity_id
_entity_poly.type
_entity_poly.pdbx_seq_one_letter_code
_entity_poly.pdbx_strand_id
1 'polypeptide(L)'
;MKIVARRPQSLTSAKTHYCPGCTHGIIHRLVAECIDEMNMRENTIGICPVGCSVLAYDYFNFDMLEAAHGRAPAIATGIKRILPDRCVLTYQGDGDLASIGMAEIVHASARGENISVVFVNNTIYGMTGGQMAPTTLLGQVTTTSPYGRKKEEAGYPIRMAELLATNEGSAYISRVAVNNPANVIKAKKSIKKALQTQMKGLGFSLVEVLSTCPTNWGLGPIDAFKWLEENMIPYYPLGEFKIKEA
;
A
#
# COMPACT_ATOMS: atom_id res chain seq x y z
N MET A 1 -31.78 18.77 -1.12
CA MET A 1 -31.14 17.74 -0.25
C MET A 1 -29.63 17.86 -0.42
N LYS A 2 -28.85 18.05 0.66
CA LYS A 2 -27.38 18.16 0.56
C LYS A 2 -26.79 16.75 0.44
N ILE A 3 -26.02 16.49 -0.61
CA ILE A 3 -25.28 15.23 -0.76
C ILE A 3 -24.16 15.22 0.27
N VAL A 4 -24.20 14.26 1.19
CA VAL A 4 -23.20 14.13 2.27
C VAL A 4 -22.04 13.21 1.84
N ALA A 5 -22.32 12.21 0.99
CA ALA A 5 -21.32 11.32 0.44
C ALA A 5 -21.77 10.80 -0.93
N ARG A 6 -20.82 10.58 -1.81
CA ARG A 6 -21.04 9.92 -3.11
C ARG A 6 -19.90 8.96 -3.40
N ARG A 7 -20.11 8.05 -4.35
CA ARG A 7 -19.04 7.19 -4.86
C ARG A 7 -18.01 8.08 -5.58
N PRO A 8 -16.70 7.87 -5.36
CA PRO A 8 -15.68 8.54 -6.15
C PRO A 8 -15.81 8.24 -7.64
N GLN A 9 -15.53 9.22 -8.50
CA GLN A 9 -15.53 9.03 -9.95
C GLN A 9 -14.37 8.15 -10.43
N SER A 10 -13.27 8.19 -9.68
CA SER A 10 -12.09 7.34 -9.92
C SER A 10 -12.27 5.88 -9.47
N LEU A 11 -13.51 5.45 -9.13
CA LEU A 11 -13.86 4.04 -8.91
C LEU A 11 -14.92 3.59 -9.92
N THR A 12 -14.70 2.41 -10.50
CA THR A 12 -15.69 1.73 -11.37
C THR A 12 -16.88 1.23 -10.56
N SER A 13 -17.91 0.71 -11.23
CA SER A 13 -19.06 0.05 -10.58
C SER A 13 -18.80 -1.43 -10.27
N ALA A 14 -17.64 -1.98 -10.59
CA ALA A 14 -17.30 -3.37 -10.37
C ALA A 14 -17.40 -3.76 -8.88
N LYS A 15 -17.88 -4.97 -8.63
CA LYS A 15 -17.86 -5.56 -7.28
C LYS A 15 -16.46 -6.08 -7.02
N THR A 16 -15.91 -5.75 -5.86
CA THR A 16 -14.57 -6.20 -5.47
C THR A 16 -14.60 -7.69 -5.07
N HIS A 17 -13.47 -8.38 -5.28
CA HIS A 17 -13.29 -9.79 -4.89
C HIS A 17 -12.79 -9.96 -3.46
N TYR A 18 -12.55 -8.85 -2.74
CA TYR A 18 -11.96 -8.90 -1.40
C TYR A 18 -12.83 -9.62 -0.39
N CYS A 19 -12.18 -10.37 0.51
CA CYS A 19 -12.83 -11.09 1.58
C CYS A 19 -13.58 -10.16 2.56
N PRO A 20 -14.63 -10.64 3.24
CA PRO A 20 -15.30 -9.86 4.28
C PRO A 20 -14.32 -9.39 5.36
N GLY A 21 -14.33 -8.08 5.67
CA GLY A 21 -13.43 -7.47 6.64
C GLY A 21 -12.02 -7.15 6.14
N CYS A 22 -11.68 -7.51 4.89
CA CYS A 22 -10.47 -7.04 4.25
C CYS A 22 -10.55 -5.54 3.97
N THR A 23 -9.47 -4.80 4.29
CA THR A 23 -9.49 -3.33 4.18
C THR A 23 -9.01 -2.77 2.84
N HIS A 24 -8.69 -3.61 1.87
CA HIS A 24 -8.35 -3.15 0.51
C HIS A 24 -9.44 -2.23 -0.07
N GLY A 25 -10.75 -2.56 0.11
CA GLY A 25 -11.83 -1.73 -0.38
C GLY A 25 -11.86 -0.32 0.24
N ILE A 26 -11.49 -0.18 1.52
CA ILE A 26 -11.33 1.12 2.17
C ILE A 26 -10.17 1.89 1.51
N ILE A 27 -9.02 1.25 1.33
CA ILE A 27 -7.82 1.86 0.76
C ILE A 27 -8.08 2.31 -0.68
N HIS A 28 -8.73 1.49 -1.52
CA HIS A 28 -9.14 1.87 -2.88
C HIS A 28 -9.99 3.14 -2.88
N ARG A 29 -10.98 3.20 -1.97
CA ARG A 29 -11.82 4.38 -1.84
C ARG A 29 -10.99 5.62 -1.48
N LEU A 30 -10.06 5.52 -0.54
CA LEU A 30 -9.23 6.66 -0.13
C LEU A 30 -8.32 7.16 -1.28
N VAL A 31 -7.72 6.25 -2.03
CA VAL A 31 -6.93 6.60 -3.23
C VAL A 31 -7.79 7.33 -4.25
N ALA A 32 -8.95 6.76 -4.59
CA ALA A 32 -9.87 7.35 -5.56
C ALA A 32 -10.40 8.73 -5.12
N GLU A 33 -10.75 8.89 -3.84
CA GLU A 33 -11.16 10.19 -3.29
C GLU A 33 -10.04 11.24 -3.38
N CYS A 34 -8.78 10.85 -3.12
CA CYS A 34 -7.65 11.76 -3.24
C CYS A 34 -7.44 12.20 -4.71
N ILE A 35 -7.54 11.28 -5.66
CA ILE A 35 -7.40 11.57 -7.09
C ILE A 35 -8.53 12.50 -7.56
N ASP A 36 -9.77 12.23 -7.16
CA ASP A 36 -10.93 13.10 -7.50
C ASP A 36 -10.78 14.50 -6.89
N GLU A 37 -10.40 14.60 -5.61
CA GLU A 37 -10.20 15.89 -4.92
C GLU A 37 -9.06 16.73 -5.51
N MET A 38 -8.09 16.09 -6.13
CA MET A 38 -6.97 16.74 -6.81
C MET A 38 -7.24 16.97 -8.31
N ASN A 39 -8.41 16.58 -8.82
CA ASN A 39 -8.80 16.65 -10.24
C ASN A 39 -7.78 15.98 -11.17
N MET A 40 -7.23 14.82 -10.78
CA MET A 40 -6.13 14.18 -11.49
C MET A 40 -6.54 12.90 -12.22
N ARG A 41 -7.82 12.51 -12.25
CA ARG A 41 -8.25 11.24 -12.83
C ARG A 41 -7.70 10.99 -14.23
N GLU A 42 -7.85 11.95 -15.14
CA GLU A 42 -7.40 11.86 -16.53
C GLU A 42 -5.86 11.96 -16.69
N ASN A 43 -5.16 12.31 -15.62
CA ASN A 43 -3.71 12.45 -15.57
C ASN A 43 -3.04 11.36 -14.71
N THR A 44 -3.79 10.39 -14.21
CA THR A 44 -3.29 9.34 -13.34
C THR A 44 -3.08 8.04 -14.10
N ILE A 45 -1.93 7.42 -13.88
CA ILE A 45 -1.61 6.07 -14.34
C ILE A 45 -1.26 5.23 -13.11
N GLY A 46 -2.03 4.16 -12.91
CA GLY A 46 -1.82 3.21 -11.82
C GLY A 46 -1.16 1.93 -12.29
N ILE A 47 -0.34 1.33 -11.46
CA ILE A 47 0.30 0.05 -11.70
C ILE A 47 -0.04 -0.90 -10.55
N CYS A 48 -0.64 -2.05 -10.87
CA CYS A 48 -0.93 -3.10 -9.90
C CYS A 48 -0.18 -4.38 -10.28
N PRO A 49 0.63 -4.92 -9.36
CA PRO A 49 1.32 -6.19 -9.56
C PRO A 49 0.51 -7.35 -9.01
N VAL A 50 1.06 -8.55 -9.14
CA VAL A 50 0.45 -9.81 -8.68
C VAL A 50 0.20 -9.81 -7.16
N GLY A 51 -0.89 -10.43 -6.75
CA GLY A 51 -1.40 -10.55 -5.37
C GLY A 51 -2.83 -10.03 -5.26
N CYS A 52 -3.35 -9.83 -4.06
CA CYS A 52 -4.71 -9.29 -3.86
C CYS A 52 -4.91 -7.90 -4.53
N SER A 53 -3.84 -7.20 -4.83
CA SER A 53 -3.86 -5.91 -5.52
C SER A 53 -4.04 -6.01 -7.04
N VAL A 54 -3.87 -7.18 -7.65
CA VAL A 54 -3.81 -7.31 -9.13
C VAL A 54 -5.09 -6.82 -9.80
N LEU A 55 -6.26 -7.16 -9.28
CA LEU A 55 -7.53 -6.74 -9.86
C LEU A 55 -7.88 -5.25 -9.62
N ALA A 56 -6.94 -4.45 -9.10
CA ALA A 56 -7.14 -3.01 -8.97
C ALA A 56 -7.44 -2.33 -10.31
N TYR A 57 -6.96 -2.90 -11.43
CA TYR A 57 -7.28 -2.41 -12.79
C TYR A 57 -8.78 -2.48 -13.12
N ASP A 58 -9.55 -3.38 -12.53
CA ASP A 58 -11.00 -3.44 -12.69
C ASP A 58 -11.75 -2.44 -11.79
N TYR A 59 -11.11 -1.99 -10.71
CA TYR A 59 -11.76 -1.19 -9.66
C TYR A 59 -11.48 0.29 -9.78
N PHE A 60 -10.28 0.69 -10.23
CA PHE A 60 -9.99 2.08 -10.50
C PHE A 60 -10.47 2.51 -11.89
N ASN A 61 -11.03 3.71 -11.97
CA ASN A 61 -11.54 4.33 -13.20
C ASN A 61 -10.57 5.41 -13.69
N PHE A 62 -9.33 5.03 -13.91
CA PHE A 62 -8.26 5.77 -14.58
C PHE A 62 -7.32 4.76 -15.24
N ASP A 63 -6.34 5.22 -16.01
CA ASP A 63 -5.43 4.32 -16.74
C ASP A 63 -4.69 3.39 -15.79
N MET A 64 -4.81 2.08 -16.01
CA MET A 64 -4.20 1.06 -15.19
C MET A 64 -3.37 0.08 -16.03
N LEU A 65 -2.23 -0.34 -15.48
CA LEU A 65 -1.40 -1.41 -16.04
C LEU A 65 -1.17 -2.51 -15.00
N GLU A 66 -1.16 -3.74 -15.46
CA GLU A 66 -0.69 -4.87 -14.67
C GLU A 66 0.83 -5.02 -14.83
N ALA A 67 1.50 -5.26 -13.71
CA ALA A 67 2.93 -5.55 -13.66
C ALA A 67 3.18 -7.01 -13.27
N ALA A 68 4.24 -7.61 -13.79
CA ALA A 68 4.76 -8.85 -13.23
C ALA A 68 5.09 -8.66 -11.75
N HIS A 69 5.01 -9.76 -10.98
CA HIS A 69 5.21 -9.76 -9.53
C HIS A 69 6.54 -9.09 -9.13
N GLY A 70 6.46 -8.08 -8.26
CA GLY A 70 7.59 -7.28 -7.79
C GLY A 70 8.08 -6.19 -8.75
N ARG A 71 7.51 -6.05 -9.96
CA ARG A 71 8.05 -5.17 -11.00
C ARG A 71 7.32 -3.83 -11.14
N ALA A 72 6.29 -3.58 -10.33
CA ALA A 72 5.53 -2.34 -10.41
C ALA A 72 6.41 -1.06 -10.28
N PRO A 73 7.39 -0.96 -9.36
CA PRO A 73 8.23 0.22 -9.27
C PRO A 73 9.11 0.45 -10.51
N ALA A 74 9.55 -0.63 -11.18
CA ALA A 74 10.32 -0.52 -12.42
C ALA A 74 9.48 0.00 -13.59
N ILE A 75 8.25 -0.53 -13.74
CA ILE A 75 7.30 -0.05 -14.76
C ILE A 75 6.93 1.41 -14.47
N ALA A 76 6.60 1.74 -13.21
CA ALA A 76 6.28 3.11 -12.81
C ALA A 76 7.43 4.09 -13.11
N THR A 77 8.68 3.69 -12.86
CA THR A 77 9.87 4.47 -13.21
C THR A 77 9.93 4.75 -14.71
N GLY A 78 9.74 3.73 -15.55
CA GLY A 78 9.76 3.87 -17.02
C GLY A 78 8.67 4.83 -17.50
N ILE A 79 7.43 4.63 -17.03
CA ILE A 79 6.29 5.49 -17.39
C ILE A 79 6.54 6.94 -16.96
N LYS A 80 6.98 7.15 -15.71
CA LYS A 80 7.21 8.51 -15.18
C LYS A 80 8.29 9.27 -15.92
N ARG A 81 9.32 8.57 -16.38
CA ARG A 81 10.41 9.19 -17.19
C ARG A 81 9.96 9.60 -18.58
N ILE A 82 9.05 8.84 -19.18
CA ILE A 82 8.49 9.15 -20.51
C ILE A 82 7.37 10.18 -20.42
N LEU A 83 6.56 10.12 -19.36
CA LEU A 83 5.40 10.98 -19.11
C LEU A 83 5.56 11.74 -17.78
N PRO A 84 6.47 12.72 -17.71
CA PRO A 84 6.87 13.37 -16.46
C PRO A 84 5.74 14.14 -15.76
N ASP A 85 4.74 14.60 -16.51
CA ASP A 85 3.62 15.38 -15.99
C ASP A 85 2.48 14.50 -15.42
N ARG A 86 2.53 13.18 -15.67
CA ARG A 86 1.50 12.27 -15.18
C ARG A 86 1.69 11.94 -13.70
N CYS A 87 0.59 11.78 -12.99
CA CYS A 87 0.60 11.14 -11.68
C CYS A 87 0.76 9.63 -11.87
N VAL A 88 1.88 9.08 -11.43
CA VAL A 88 2.16 7.64 -11.55
C VAL A 88 2.18 7.02 -10.17
N LEU A 89 1.26 6.09 -9.91
CA LEU A 89 1.17 5.42 -8.62
C LEU A 89 1.24 3.89 -8.77
N THR A 90 1.82 3.23 -7.77
CA THR A 90 1.73 1.77 -7.64
C THR A 90 0.85 1.40 -6.46
N TYR A 91 0.13 0.28 -6.57
CA TYR A 91 -0.70 -0.28 -5.50
C TYR A 91 -0.27 -1.72 -5.23
N GLN A 92 0.49 -1.95 -4.16
CA GLN A 92 1.26 -3.18 -3.94
C GLN A 92 1.00 -3.79 -2.56
N GLY A 93 0.96 -5.13 -2.48
CA GLY A 93 0.95 -5.87 -1.22
C GLY A 93 2.35 -6.13 -0.68
N ASP A 94 2.43 -6.62 0.55
CA ASP A 94 3.70 -6.90 1.25
C ASP A 94 4.45 -8.09 0.66
N GLY A 95 3.75 -9.14 0.25
CA GLY A 95 4.36 -10.26 -0.47
C GLY A 95 4.91 -9.88 -1.84
N ASP A 96 4.46 -8.79 -2.42
CA ASP A 96 4.98 -8.23 -3.67
C ASP A 96 6.16 -7.29 -3.39
N LEU A 97 5.91 -6.18 -2.70
CA LEU A 97 6.87 -5.09 -2.53
C LEU A 97 8.04 -5.49 -1.61
N ALA A 98 7.75 -6.12 -0.48
CA ALA A 98 8.76 -6.45 0.53
C ALA A 98 9.42 -7.82 0.34
N SER A 99 9.06 -8.55 -0.72
CA SER A 99 9.64 -9.84 -1.08
C SER A 99 10.32 -9.76 -2.44
N ILE A 100 9.65 -10.27 -3.48
CA ILE A 100 10.22 -10.35 -4.85
C ILE A 100 10.52 -8.96 -5.45
N GLY A 101 9.83 -7.90 -5.00
CA GLY A 101 10.01 -6.52 -5.44
C GLY A 101 11.00 -5.69 -4.60
N MET A 102 11.72 -6.31 -3.66
CA MET A 102 12.59 -5.60 -2.73
C MET A 102 13.67 -4.77 -3.45
N ALA A 103 14.32 -5.32 -4.46
CA ALA A 103 15.36 -4.60 -5.20
C ALA A 103 14.77 -3.41 -5.96
N GLU A 104 13.63 -3.59 -6.62
CA GLU A 104 12.98 -2.55 -7.41
C GLU A 104 12.56 -1.36 -6.55
N ILE A 105 11.96 -1.61 -5.38
CA ILE A 105 11.48 -0.53 -4.52
C ILE A 105 12.64 0.23 -3.85
N VAL A 106 13.68 -0.49 -3.40
CA VAL A 106 14.87 0.12 -2.80
C VAL A 106 15.59 0.99 -3.83
N HIS A 107 15.79 0.49 -5.05
CA HIS A 107 16.42 1.27 -6.11
C HIS A 107 15.58 2.44 -6.59
N ALA A 108 14.25 2.30 -6.67
CA ALA A 108 13.36 3.42 -7.01
C ALA A 108 13.44 4.54 -5.95
N SER A 109 13.43 4.18 -4.68
CA SER A 109 13.54 5.16 -3.59
C SER A 109 14.93 5.80 -3.52
N ALA A 110 16.01 5.01 -3.72
CA ALA A 110 17.38 5.52 -3.70
C ALA A 110 17.65 6.51 -4.84
N ARG A 111 17.10 6.26 -6.04
CA ARG A 111 17.20 7.18 -7.18
C ARG A 111 16.26 8.40 -7.07
N GLY A 112 15.36 8.42 -6.06
CA GLY A 112 14.37 9.48 -5.92
C GLY A 112 13.37 9.54 -7.07
N GLU A 113 13.00 8.37 -7.63
CA GLU A 113 12.03 8.32 -8.73
C GLU A 113 10.73 9.00 -8.31
N ASN A 114 10.26 9.93 -9.14
CA ASN A 114 9.10 10.76 -8.80
C ASN A 114 7.78 10.00 -8.97
N ILE A 115 7.58 8.96 -8.18
CA ILE A 115 6.40 8.08 -8.15
C ILE A 115 5.80 8.01 -6.75
N SER A 116 4.53 7.64 -6.65
CA SER A 116 3.85 7.41 -5.37
C SER A 116 3.52 5.93 -5.21
N VAL A 117 3.81 5.38 -4.04
CA VAL A 117 3.57 3.97 -3.72
C VAL A 117 2.54 3.86 -2.59
N VAL A 118 1.43 3.17 -2.86
CA VAL A 118 0.48 2.73 -1.84
C VAL A 118 0.81 1.27 -1.52
N PHE A 119 1.41 1.06 -0.38
CA PHE A 119 1.90 -0.23 0.08
C PHE A 119 0.97 -0.81 1.15
N VAL A 120 0.31 -1.92 0.85
CA VAL A 120 -0.63 -2.60 1.74
C VAL A 120 0.10 -3.70 2.49
N ASN A 121 0.30 -3.50 3.79
CA ASN A 121 0.94 -4.46 4.68
C ASN A 121 -0.13 -5.17 5.53
N ASN A 122 -0.37 -6.44 5.25
CA ASN A 122 -1.27 -7.31 6.02
C ASN A 122 -0.54 -8.52 6.64
N THR A 123 0.79 -8.50 6.66
CA THR A 123 1.68 -9.47 7.30
C THR A 123 1.58 -10.91 6.76
N ILE A 124 1.03 -11.10 5.54
CA ILE A 124 0.81 -12.45 4.99
C ILE A 124 0.63 -12.42 3.46
N TYR A 125 0.97 -13.51 2.76
CA TYR A 125 0.57 -13.69 1.36
C TYR A 125 -0.93 -14.02 1.31
N GLY A 126 -1.77 -13.00 1.07
CA GLY A 126 -3.23 -13.15 1.12
C GLY A 126 -3.80 -14.01 -0.01
N MET A 127 -3.41 -13.75 -1.26
CA MET A 127 -4.02 -14.36 -2.44
C MET A 127 -3.74 -15.86 -2.56
N THR A 128 -2.56 -16.30 -2.16
CA THR A 128 -2.07 -17.69 -2.37
C THR A 128 -2.40 -18.64 -1.22
N GLY A 129 -3.09 -18.17 -0.18
CA GLY A 129 -3.57 -19.03 0.91
C GLY A 129 -2.80 -18.90 2.22
N GLY A 130 -2.21 -17.74 2.50
CA GLY A 130 -1.75 -17.40 3.84
C GLY A 130 -0.35 -17.87 4.18
N GLN A 131 0.59 -17.85 3.25
CA GLN A 131 2.00 -18.12 3.52
C GLN A 131 2.65 -16.96 4.27
N MET A 132 3.76 -17.25 4.95
CA MET A 132 4.57 -16.27 5.65
C MET A 132 5.17 -15.25 4.65
N ALA A 133 4.91 -13.97 4.86
CA ALA A 133 5.51 -12.86 4.14
C ALA A 133 6.74 -12.31 4.89
N PRO A 134 7.61 -11.52 4.25
CA PRO A 134 8.71 -10.85 4.94
C PRO A 134 8.27 -9.98 6.12
N THR A 135 7.04 -9.48 6.09
CA THR A 135 6.41 -8.63 7.11
C THR A 135 5.69 -9.40 8.22
N THR A 136 5.53 -10.71 8.11
CA THR A 136 4.85 -11.54 9.13
C THR A 136 5.51 -11.38 10.49
N LEU A 137 4.72 -11.13 11.53
CA LEU A 137 5.23 -10.89 12.90
C LEU A 137 5.84 -12.15 13.51
N LEU A 138 6.74 -11.98 14.48
CA LEU A 138 7.23 -13.09 15.29
C LEU A 138 6.08 -13.73 16.06
N GLY A 139 6.03 -15.06 16.08
CA GLY A 139 4.94 -15.83 16.68
C GLY A 139 3.66 -15.91 15.84
N GLN A 140 3.52 -15.12 14.77
CA GLN A 140 2.33 -15.18 13.90
C GLN A 140 2.30 -16.51 13.14
N VAL A 141 1.18 -17.22 13.28
CA VAL A 141 0.90 -18.49 12.58
C VAL A 141 0.50 -18.20 11.13
N THR A 142 1.07 -18.96 10.21
CA THR A 142 0.76 -18.92 8.78
C THR A 142 0.78 -20.36 8.22
N THR A 143 0.33 -20.54 6.98
CA THR A 143 0.35 -21.89 6.36
C THR A 143 1.76 -22.46 6.20
N THR A 144 2.79 -21.62 6.11
CA THR A 144 4.19 -22.03 6.03
C THR A 144 4.98 -21.85 7.34
N SER A 145 4.34 -21.31 8.37
CA SER A 145 4.86 -21.26 9.75
C SER A 145 3.77 -21.68 10.74
N PRO A 146 3.39 -22.96 10.77
CA PRO A 146 2.25 -23.47 11.56
C PRO A 146 2.46 -23.37 13.08
N TYR A 147 3.70 -23.25 13.54
CA TYR A 147 4.04 -23.03 14.95
C TYR A 147 4.43 -21.58 15.27
N GLY A 148 4.08 -20.66 14.37
CA GLY A 148 4.47 -19.26 14.44
C GLY A 148 5.85 -18.97 13.85
N ARG A 149 6.06 -17.74 13.33
CA ARG A 149 7.37 -17.32 12.82
C ARG A 149 8.40 -17.25 13.95
N LYS A 150 9.52 -17.91 13.76
CA LYS A 150 10.65 -17.89 14.68
C LYS A 150 11.81 -17.12 14.06
N LYS A 151 12.48 -16.28 14.86
CA LYS A 151 13.60 -15.45 14.39
C LYS A 151 14.82 -16.29 13.98
N GLU A 152 15.01 -17.44 14.60
CA GLU A 152 16.11 -18.37 14.33
C GLU A 152 15.98 -19.04 12.94
N GLU A 153 14.73 -19.20 12.44
CA GLU A 153 14.44 -19.88 11.19
C GLU A 153 14.22 -18.88 10.03
N ALA A 154 13.52 -17.77 10.29
CA ALA A 154 13.03 -16.87 9.25
C ALA A 154 13.44 -15.40 9.48
N GLY A 155 14.27 -15.11 10.46
CA GLY A 155 14.69 -13.76 10.79
C GLY A 155 13.54 -12.87 11.28
N TYR A 156 13.82 -11.57 11.38
CA TYR A 156 12.89 -10.57 11.86
C TYR A 156 11.99 -10.03 10.73
N PRO A 157 10.75 -9.58 11.05
CA PRO A 157 9.91 -8.90 10.08
C PRO A 157 10.56 -7.61 9.55
N ILE A 158 10.45 -7.38 8.25
CA ILE A 158 11.05 -6.19 7.60
C ILE A 158 10.18 -4.97 7.84
N ARG A 159 10.80 -3.85 8.24
CA ARG A 159 10.16 -2.55 8.44
C ARG A 159 10.42 -1.66 7.23
N MET A 160 9.51 -1.72 6.25
CA MET A 160 9.71 -1.06 4.96
C MET A 160 9.74 0.47 5.06
N ALA A 161 8.88 1.09 5.87
CA ALA A 161 8.86 2.54 6.01
C ALA A 161 10.19 3.07 6.57
N GLU A 162 10.72 2.45 7.63
CA GLU A 162 12.00 2.82 8.22
C GLU A 162 13.16 2.60 7.24
N LEU A 163 13.19 1.45 6.56
CA LEU A 163 14.23 1.13 5.59
C LEU A 163 14.26 2.14 4.43
N LEU A 164 13.12 2.47 3.85
CA LEU A 164 13.07 3.39 2.72
C LEU A 164 13.25 4.86 3.14
N ALA A 165 12.97 5.21 4.40
CA ALA A 165 13.22 6.55 4.93
C ALA A 165 14.70 6.90 5.03
N THR A 166 15.59 5.91 5.08
CA THR A 166 17.06 6.14 5.10
C THR A 166 17.60 6.61 3.74
N ASN A 167 16.90 6.32 2.64
CA ASN A 167 17.34 6.70 1.30
C ASN A 167 17.15 8.21 1.09
N GLU A 168 18.18 8.92 0.62
CA GLU A 168 18.11 10.37 0.36
C GLU A 168 17.08 10.74 -0.72
N GLY A 169 16.87 9.87 -1.70
CA GLY A 169 15.89 10.04 -2.76
C GLY A 169 14.43 9.97 -2.31
N SER A 170 14.16 9.42 -1.11
CA SER A 170 12.82 9.43 -0.53
C SER A 170 12.42 10.83 -0.09
N ALA A 171 11.27 11.30 -0.56
CA ALA A 171 10.73 12.63 -0.23
C ALA A 171 9.60 12.57 0.80
N TYR A 172 8.76 11.52 0.75
CA TYR A 172 7.71 11.33 1.76
C TYR A 172 7.53 9.84 2.06
N ILE A 173 7.70 9.48 3.33
CA ILE A 173 7.47 8.11 3.82
C ILE A 173 6.59 8.16 5.05
N SER A 174 5.49 7.43 5.04
CA SER A 174 4.60 7.34 6.19
C SER A 174 4.03 5.92 6.36
N ARG A 175 3.62 5.60 7.58
CA ARG A 175 2.84 4.41 7.91
C ARG A 175 1.55 4.81 8.60
N VAL A 176 0.45 4.28 8.12
CA VAL A 176 -0.91 4.53 8.58
C VAL A 176 -1.69 3.24 8.76
N ALA A 177 -2.86 3.30 9.35
CA ALA A 177 -3.79 2.18 9.46
C ALA A 177 -5.20 2.62 9.04
N VAL A 178 -6.09 1.65 8.82
CA VAL A 178 -7.50 1.90 8.44
C VAL A 178 -8.46 1.09 9.32
N ASN A 179 -8.05 0.78 10.55
CA ASN A 179 -8.78 -0.05 11.52
C ASN A 179 -9.88 0.70 12.27
N ASN A 180 -9.91 2.02 12.20
CA ASN A 180 -10.96 2.85 12.82
C ASN A 180 -11.13 4.17 12.05
N PRO A 181 -12.25 4.91 12.25
CA PRO A 181 -12.54 6.15 11.50
C PRO A 181 -11.46 7.22 11.61
N ALA A 182 -10.84 7.40 12.77
CA ALA A 182 -9.78 8.40 12.97
C ALA A 182 -8.54 8.05 12.14
N ASN A 183 -8.16 6.79 12.09
CA ASN A 183 -7.04 6.30 11.29
C ASN A 183 -7.34 6.35 9.79
N VAL A 184 -8.59 6.08 9.37
CA VAL A 184 -9.04 6.24 7.98
C VAL A 184 -8.83 7.69 7.50
N ILE A 185 -9.18 8.68 8.33
CA ILE A 185 -8.97 10.10 8.00
C ILE A 185 -7.46 10.41 7.88
N LYS A 186 -6.63 9.89 8.78
CA LYS A 186 -5.17 10.04 8.72
C LYS A 186 -4.58 9.39 7.47
N ALA A 187 -5.03 8.17 7.15
CA ALA A 187 -4.60 7.45 5.95
C ALA A 187 -4.91 8.24 4.67
N LYS A 188 -6.12 8.81 4.55
CA LYS A 188 -6.48 9.67 3.43
C LYS A 188 -5.54 10.88 3.30
N LYS A 189 -5.25 11.55 4.42
CA LYS A 189 -4.32 12.70 4.44
C LYS A 189 -2.92 12.32 3.98
N SER A 190 -2.39 11.17 4.44
CA SER A 190 -1.07 10.67 4.04
C SER A 190 -1.02 10.29 2.56
N ILE A 191 -2.04 9.60 2.04
CA ILE A 191 -2.13 9.27 0.61
C ILE A 191 -2.15 10.55 -0.23
N LYS A 192 -2.99 11.52 0.14
CA LYS A 192 -3.05 12.82 -0.55
C LYS A 192 -1.71 13.54 -0.54
N LYS A 193 -1.02 13.55 0.61
CA LYS A 193 0.31 14.17 0.76
C LYS A 193 1.36 13.48 -0.11
N ALA A 194 1.34 12.14 -0.22
CA ALA A 194 2.23 11.40 -1.11
C ALA A 194 2.03 11.79 -2.59
N LEU A 195 0.77 11.86 -3.05
CA LEU A 195 0.45 12.30 -4.40
C LEU A 195 0.87 13.76 -4.65
N GLN A 196 0.64 14.64 -3.68
CA GLN A 196 1.09 16.04 -3.76
C GLN A 196 2.61 16.17 -3.82
N THR A 197 3.35 15.35 -3.06
CA THR A 197 4.81 15.28 -3.08
C THR A 197 5.31 14.93 -4.48
N GLN A 198 4.70 13.94 -5.12
CA GLN A 198 5.00 13.57 -6.50
C GLN A 198 4.72 14.71 -7.48
N MET A 199 3.51 15.32 -7.39
CA MET A 199 3.12 16.39 -8.32
C MET A 199 3.98 17.66 -8.18
N LYS A 200 4.61 17.85 -7.05
CA LYS A 200 5.62 18.89 -6.83
C LYS A 200 7.03 18.53 -7.31
N GLY A 201 7.23 17.32 -7.81
CA GLY A 201 8.54 16.85 -8.27
C GLY A 201 9.58 16.64 -7.18
N LEU A 202 9.15 16.41 -5.91
CA LEU A 202 10.08 16.33 -4.78
C LEU A 202 10.83 15.00 -4.69
N GLY A 203 10.33 13.94 -5.37
CA GLY A 203 10.94 12.64 -5.43
C GLY A 203 10.01 11.49 -4.99
N PHE A 204 10.60 10.39 -4.54
CA PHE A 204 9.90 9.17 -4.18
C PHE A 204 9.00 9.33 -2.96
N SER A 205 7.78 8.83 -3.04
CA SER A 205 6.86 8.81 -1.90
C SER A 205 6.23 7.44 -1.67
N LEU A 206 6.07 7.04 -0.40
CA LEU A 206 5.44 5.79 -0.01
C LEU A 206 4.51 5.98 1.20
N VAL A 207 3.32 5.42 1.10
CA VAL A 207 2.40 5.27 2.23
C VAL A 207 2.19 3.77 2.50
N GLU A 208 2.78 3.28 3.58
CA GLU A 208 2.50 1.95 4.10
C GLU A 208 1.19 1.97 4.87
N VAL A 209 0.23 1.16 4.44
CA VAL A 209 -1.09 1.05 5.08
C VAL A 209 -1.22 -0.31 5.74
N LEU A 210 -1.24 -0.33 7.07
CA LEU A 210 -1.53 -1.55 7.82
C LEU A 210 -2.98 -1.98 7.55
N SER A 211 -3.15 -3.21 7.09
CA SER A 211 -4.38 -3.77 6.56
C SER A 211 -4.69 -5.12 7.21
N THR A 212 -5.95 -5.50 7.21
CA THR A 212 -6.40 -6.79 7.74
C THR A 212 -6.45 -7.86 6.64
N CYS A 213 -6.16 -9.10 7.01
CA CYS A 213 -6.42 -10.30 6.20
C CYS A 213 -7.21 -11.34 7.01
N PRO A 214 -8.50 -11.09 7.32
CA PRO A 214 -9.27 -11.91 8.26
C PRO A 214 -9.27 -13.40 7.89
N THR A 215 -9.49 -13.70 6.61
CA THR A 215 -9.56 -15.09 6.10
C THR A 215 -8.28 -15.87 6.41
N ASN A 216 -7.09 -15.33 6.08
CA ASN A 216 -5.83 -16.05 6.32
C ASN A 216 -5.31 -15.91 7.75
N TRP A 217 -5.82 -14.95 8.52
CA TRP A 217 -5.56 -14.88 9.96
C TRP A 217 -6.49 -15.79 10.77
N GLY A 218 -7.54 -16.36 10.14
CA GLY A 218 -8.54 -17.17 10.83
C GLY A 218 -9.40 -16.38 11.81
N LEU A 219 -9.61 -15.08 11.54
CA LEU A 219 -10.31 -14.15 12.43
C LEU A 219 -11.59 -13.61 11.79
N GLY A 220 -12.57 -13.29 12.63
CA GLY A 220 -13.69 -12.47 12.20
C GLY A 220 -13.28 -11.03 11.88
N PRO A 221 -14.08 -10.27 11.09
CA PRO A 221 -13.74 -8.91 10.70
C PRO A 221 -13.42 -7.96 11.87
N ILE A 222 -14.21 -8.03 12.94
CA ILE A 222 -14.01 -7.17 14.14
C ILE A 222 -12.75 -7.58 14.91
N ASP A 223 -12.53 -8.88 15.06
CA ASP A 223 -11.35 -9.38 15.77
C ASP A 223 -10.05 -9.12 14.99
N ALA A 224 -10.13 -9.11 13.66
CA ALA A 224 -9.01 -8.73 12.82
C ALA A 224 -8.59 -7.25 13.03
N PHE A 225 -9.54 -6.33 13.25
CA PHE A 225 -9.20 -4.95 13.60
C PHE A 225 -8.53 -4.84 14.96
N LYS A 226 -9.00 -5.58 15.96
CA LYS A 226 -8.37 -5.65 17.28
C LYS A 226 -6.97 -6.23 17.20
N TRP A 227 -6.83 -7.34 16.47
CA TRP A 227 -5.53 -7.98 16.28
C TRP A 227 -4.51 -7.05 15.61
N LEU A 228 -4.93 -6.29 14.59
CA LEU A 228 -4.10 -5.28 13.96
C LEU A 228 -3.65 -4.22 14.98
N GLU A 229 -4.58 -3.74 15.82
CA GLU A 229 -4.29 -2.72 16.83
C GLU A 229 -3.35 -3.23 17.91
N GLU A 230 -3.57 -4.45 18.40
CA GLU A 230 -2.84 -5.05 19.52
C GLU A 230 -1.49 -5.65 19.13
N ASN A 231 -1.33 -6.10 17.87
CA ASN A 231 -0.13 -6.81 17.42
C ASN A 231 0.66 -6.08 16.34
N MET A 232 -0.01 -5.54 15.30
CA MET A 232 0.70 -4.90 14.19
C MET A 232 1.19 -3.49 14.57
N ILE A 233 0.33 -2.64 15.14
CA ILE A 233 0.69 -1.26 15.45
C ILE A 233 1.87 -1.16 16.44
N PRO A 234 1.97 -1.99 17.50
CA PRO A 234 3.13 -1.97 18.37
C PRO A 234 4.46 -2.33 17.68
N TYR A 235 4.44 -3.24 16.71
CA TYR A 235 5.62 -3.60 15.94
C TYR A 235 5.91 -2.63 14.79
N TYR A 236 4.86 -2.15 14.13
CA TYR A 236 4.86 -1.20 13.01
C TYR A 236 4.24 0.13 13.47
N PRO A 237 4.96 0.97 14.23
CA PRO A 237 4.40 2.23 14.75
C PRO A 237 3.95 3.14 13.62
N LEU A 238 2.77 3.76 13.82
CA LEU A 238 2.21 4.71 12.85
C LEU A 238 2.93 6.05 12.94
N GLY A 239 3.12 6.71 11.80
CA GLY A 239 3.74 8.03 11.76
C GLY A 239 4.28 8.42 10.38
N GLU A 240 4.85 9.60 10.34
CA GLU A 240 5.63 10.09 9.20
C GLU A 240 7.11 9.90 9.50
N PHE A 241 7.82 9.15 8.65
CA PHE A 241 9.23 8.79 8.83
C PHE A 241 10.17 9.71 8.05
N LYS A 242 9.66 10.30 6.97
CA LYS A 242 10.39 11.27 6.17
C LYS A 242 9.44 12.28 5.54
N ILE A 243 9.82 13.53 5.59
CA ILE A 243 9.14 14.64 4.92
C ILE A 243 10.23 15.54 4.36
N LYS A 244 10.26 15.68 3.04
CA LYS A 244 11.08 16.67 2.36
C LYS A 244 10.20 17.91 2.14
N GLU A 245 10.64 19.02 2.66
CA GLU A 245 10.00 20.32 2.42
C GLU A 245 10.37 20.83 1.03
N ALA A 246 9.45 21.60 0.42
CA ALA A 246 9.62 22.19 -0.90
C ALA A 246 10.51 23.44 -0.86
#